data_db8a45209d7869a699c93301f21ad6a4
#
_entry.id   db8a45209d7869a699c93301f21ad6a4
#
_cell.length_a   1.000
_cell.length_b   1.000
_cell.length_c   1.000
_cell.angle_alpha   90.00
_cell.angle_beta   90.00
_cell.angle_gamma   90.00
#
_symmetry.space_group_name_H-M   'P 1'
#
loop_
_entity.id
_entity.type
_entity.pdbx_description
1 polymer ?
#
loop_
_entity_poly.entity_id
_entity_poly.type
_entity_poly.pdbx_seq_one_letter_code
_entity_poly.pdbx_strand_id
1 'polypeptide(L)'
;MLGIRYLKVQPTSYVLHYVGGKVRHEGAGLAFFYFAPTAEIVRIPLASTDAPFVFNEVTADFQDATIQGQLTYRIKSPKHIAEVLDYSVDGRGIYRSDDPNKLGERLTNAAQIAARAFTQQHVLKDLLVKTDALVAEVLAGLKQSESVDMLGLGILGH
;
A
#
# COMPACT_ATOMS: atom_id res chain seq x y z
N MET A 1 17.10 -31.73 7.46
CA MET A 1 16.24 -32.51 6.59
C MET A 1 15.91 -31.73 5.33
N LEU A 2 16.05 -32.37 4.19
CA LEU A 2 15.82 -31.72 2.91
C LEU A 2 14.34 -31.41 2.68
N GLY A 3 14.01 -30.16 2.39
CA GLY A 3 12.67 -29.75 2.00
C GLY A 3 11.75 -29.32 3.12
N ILE A 4 12.02 -29.68 4.37
CA ILE A 4 11.18 -29.27 5.50
C ILE A 4 11.79 -28.03 6.14
N ARG A 5 10.99 -26.97 6.25
CA ARG A 5 11.40 -25.70 6.85
C ARG A 5 10.41 -25.27 7.92
N TYR A 6 10.90 -24.46 8.84
CA TYR A 6 10.09 -23.86 9.89
C TYR A 6 9.95 -22.37 9.61
N LEU A 7 8.71 -21.88 9.63
CA LEU A 7 8.41 -20.47 9.46
C LEU A 7 7.80 -19.92 10.74
N LYS A 8 8.34 -18.81 11.22
CA LYS A 8 7.75 -18.03 12.30
C LYS A 8 7.62 -16.61 11.83
N VAL A 9 6.42 -16.05 11.89
CA VAL A 9 6.11 -14.73 11.38
C VAL A 9 5.68 -13.83 12.54
N GLN A 10 6.08 -12.56 12.47
CA GLN A 10 5.73 -11.61 13.51
C GLN A 10 4.24 -11.26 13.47
N PRO A 11 3.64 -10.83 14.61
CA PRO A 11 2.23 -10.45 14.65
C PRO A 11 1.84 -9.35 13.67
N THR A 12 2.79 -8.53 13.21
CA THR A 12 2.57 -7.46 12.27
C THR A 12 2.57 -7.93 10.80
N SER A 13 2.67 -9.22 10.56
CA SER A 13 2.64 -9.79 9.22
C SER A 13 1.58 -10.88 9.12
N TYR A 14 0.84 -10.86 8.03
CA TYR A 14 -0.16 -11.88 7.69
C TYR A 14 0.46 -12.84 6.69
N VAL A 15 0.30 -14.13 6.93
CA VAL A 15 0.88 -15.17 6.08
C VAL A 15 -0.21 -16.01 5.46
N LEU A 16 -0.02 -16.31 4.18
CA LEU A 16 -0.80 -17.30 3.46
C LEU A 16 0.15 -18.39 2.98
N HIS A 17 -0.10 -19.62 3.39
CA HIS A 17 0.68 -20.78 2.97
C HIS A 17 -0.14 -21.60 1.98
N TYR A 18 0.33 -21.68 0.75
CA TYR A 18 -0.33 -22.40 -0.34
C TYR A 18 0.39 -23.70 -0.64
N VAL A 19 -0.40 -24.75 -0.84
CA VAL A 19 0.10 -26.04 -1.35
C VAL A 19 -0.87 -26.48 -2.44
N GLY A 20 -0.36 -26.66 -3.66
CA GLY A 20 -1.19 -27.03 -4.80
C GLY A 20 -2.30 -26.03 -5.12
N GLY A 21 -2.05 -24.75 -4.92
CA GLY A 21 -3.02 -23.69 -5.16
C GLY A 21 -4.05 -23.50 -4.05
N LYS A 22 -3.96 -24.25 -2.97
CA LYS A 22 -4.90 -24.15 -1.84
C LYS A 22 -4.21 -23.64 -0.59
N VAL A 23 -4.92 -22.82 0.18
CA VAL A 23 -4.42 -22.28 1.44
C VAL A 23 -4.42 -23.37 2.51
N ARG A 24 -3.26 -23.63 3.09
CA ARG A 24 -3.08 -24.61 4.19
C ARG A 24 -3.04 -23.93 5.55
N HIS A 25 -2.33 -22.80 5.63
CA HIS A 25 -2.23 -22.00 6.84
C HIS A 25 -2.45 -20.55 6.48
N GLU A 26 -3.14 -19.81 7.34
CA GLU A 26 -3.31 -18.37 7.16
C GLU A 26 -3.51 -17.69 8.50
N GLY A 27 -3.02 -16.46 8.62
CA GLY A 27 -3.21 -15.64 9.81
C GLY A 27 -2.00 -14.77 10.11
N ALA A 28 -2.17 -13.92 11.12
CA ALA A 28 -1.12 -13.05 11.62
C ALA A 28 -0.30 -13.79 12.68
N GLY A 29 1.02 -13.61 12.63
CA GLY A 29 1.91 -14.15 13.66
C GLY A 29 1.99 -15.66 13.72
N LEU A 30 1.81 -16.33 12.60
CA LEU A 30 1.83 -17.80 12.55
C LEU A 30 3.24 -18.38 12.64
N ALA A 31 3.31 -19.61 13.17
CA ALA A 31 4.51 -20.40 13.13
C ALA A 31 4.10 -21.84 12.73
N PHE A 32 4.79 -22.40 11.75
CA PHE A 32 4.49 -23.75 11.26
C PHE A 32 5.65 -24.35 10.46
N PHE A 33 5.64 -25.68 10.32
CA PHE A 33 6.53 -26.38 9.42
C PHE A 33 5.87 -26.53 8.05
N TYR A 34 6.67 -26.49 6.98
CA TYR A 34 6.16 -26.69 5.63
C TYR A 34 7.18 -27.40 4.75
N PHE A 35 6.67 -28.02 3.68
CA PHE A 35 7.50 -28.72 2.69
C PHE A 35 7.84 -27.76 1.55
N ALA A 36 9.06 -27.23 1.55
CA ALA A 36 9.47 -26.16 0.66
C ALA A 36 9.25 -26.42 -0.85
N PRO A 37 9.52 -27.65 -1.39
CA PRO A 37 9.35 -27.88 -2.82
C PRO A 37 7.94 -27.69 -3.37
N THR A 38 6.91 -27.83 -2.52
CA THR A 38 5.51 -27.72 -2.95
C THR A 38 4.79 -26.52 -2.36
N ALA A 39 5.47 -25.74 -1.52
CA ALA A 39 4.86 -24.65 -0.79
C ALA A 39 5.13 -23.30 -1.45
N GLU A 40 4.12 -22.44 -1.42
CA GLU A 40 4.26 -21.04 -1.73
C GLU A 40 3.88 -20.22 -0.51
N ILE A 41 4.76 -19.32 -0.09
CA ILE A 41 4.54 -18.48 1.08
C ILE A 41 4.31 -17.06 0.61
N VAL A 42 3.19 -16.46 1.06
CA VAL A 42 2.84 -15.07 0.82
C VAL A 42 2.85 -14.36 2.17
N ARG A 43 3.60 -13.27 2.27
CA ARG A 43 3.71 -12.50 3.50
C ARG A 43 3.28 -11.05 3.27
N ILE A 44 2.25 -10.62 4.00
CA ILE A 44 1.66 -9.30 3.83
C ILE A 44 1.85 -8.51 5.11
N PRO A 45 2.52 -7.34 5.05
CA PRO A 45 2.70 -6.50 6.23
C PRO A 45 1.37 -5.88 6.65
N LEU A 46 1.07 -5.94 7.95
CA LEU A 46 -0.14 -5.34 8.53
C LEU A 46 0.16 -4.01 9.21
N ALA A 47 1.43 -3.72 9.47
CA ALA A 47 1.83 -2.47 10.10
C ALA A 47 1.60 -1.30 9.14
N SER A 48 1.43 -0.11 9.71
CA SER A 48 1.33 1.12 8.92
C SER A 48 2.62 1.39 8.15
N THR A 49 2.47 1.89 6.93
CA THR A 49 3.57 2.26 6.05
C THR A 49 3.42 3.72 5.67
N ASP A 50 4.54 4.45 5.64
CA ASP A 50 4.58 5.85 5.24
C ASP A 50 5.12 5.95 3.83
N ALA A 51 4.39 6.67 2.97
CA ALA A 51 4.80 6.95 1.60
C ALA A 51 4.97 8.45 1.43
N PRO A 52 6.21 8.95 1.41
CA PRO A 52 6.45 10.38 1.19
C PRO A 52 6.20 10.74 -0.26
N PHE A 53 5.77 11.98 -0.50
CA PHE A 53 5.52 12.46 -1.85
C PHE A 53 5.89 13.94 -2.00
N VAL A 54 6.23 14.31 -3.24
CA VAL A 54 6.43 15.70 -3.64
C VAL A 54 5.74 15.87 -4.99
N PHE A 55 4.76 16.77 -5.05
CA PHE A 55 4.05 17.07 -6.28
C PHE A 55 4.33 18.52 -6.69
N ASN A 56 4.65 18.71 -7.97
CA ASN A 56 4.82 20.03 -8.58
C ASN A 56 3.64 20.27 -9.51
N GLU A 57 2.78 21.21 -9.16
CA GLU A 57 1.55 21.45 -9.87
C GLU A 57 1.40 22.95 -10.18
N VAL A 58 0.47 23.26 -11.08
CA VAL A 58 0.20 24.64 -11.51
C VAL A 58 -1.15 25.07 -10.96
N THR A 59 -1.19 26.25 -10.37
CA THR A 59 -2.39 26.83 -9.79
C THR A 59 -3.31 27.45 -10.86
N ALA A 60 -4.51 27.89 -10.44
CA ALA A 60 -5.46 28.56 -11.34
C ALA A 60 -4.90 29.84 -11.96
N ASP A 61 -3.99 30.52 -11.27
CA ASP A 61 -3.33 31.73 -11.76
C ASP A 61 -1.95 31.47 -12.38
N PHE A 62 -1.72 30.22 -12.82
CA PHE A 62 -0.51 29.76 -13.51
C PHE A 62 0.78 29.93 -12.71
N GLN A 63 0.69 29.81 -11.39
CA GLN A 63 1.87 29.82 -10.52
C GLN A 63 2.27 28.37 -10.19
N ASP A 64 3.57 28.16 -10.06
CA ASP A 64 4.09 26.86 -9.64
C ASP A 64 3.85 26.66 -8.14
N ALA A 65 3.33 25.51 -7.78
CA ALA A 65 3.12 25.12 -6.39
C ALA A 65 3.75 23.77 -6.13
N THR A 66 4.49 23.67 -5.04
CA THR A 66 5.05 22.41 -4.58
C THR A 66 4.25 21.92 -3.39
N ILE A 67 3.70 20.71 -3.51
CA ILE A 67 2.94 20.07 -2.46
C ILE A 67 3.74 18.84 -1.99
N GLN A 68 4.18 18.86 -0.74
CA GLN A 68 4.91 17.74 -0.20
C GLN A 68 4.27 17.27 1.09
N GLY A 69 4.36 15.99 1.34
CA GLY A 69 3.79 15.38 2.52
C GLY A 69 4.05 13.89 2.55
N GLN A 70 3.21 13.21 3.30
CA GLN A 70 3.36 11.80 3.55
C GLN A 70 1.99 11.15 3.70
N LEU A 71 1.79 10.02 3.00
CA LEU A 71 0.62 9.18 3.17
C LEU A 71 0.98 8.06 4.13
N THR A 72 0.15 7.87 5.14
CA THR A 72 0.26 6.72 6.03
C THR A 72 -0.90 5.79 5.73
N TYR A 73 -0.59 4.54 5.42
CA TYR A 73 -1.59 3.56 5.05
C TYR A 73 -1.27 2.20 5.66
N ARG A 74 -2.27 1.33 5.68
CA ARG A 74 -2.11 -0.06 6.09
C ARG A 74 -3.05 -0.94 5.26
N ILE A 75 -2.71 -2.21 5.18
CA ILE A 75 -3.52 -3.19 4.48
C ILE A 75 -4.58 -3.73 5.45
N LYS A 76 -5.85 -3.55 5.12
CA LYS A 76 -6.96 -4.05 5.92
C LYS A 76 -7.39 -5.45 5.53
N SER A 77 -7.26 -5.79 4.25
CA SER A 77 -7.71 -7.07 3.71
C SER A 77 -6.56 -7.80 3.04
N PRO A 78 -5.71 -8.48 3.82
CA PRO A 78 -4.53 -9.14 3.27
C PRO A 78 -4.84 -10.19 2.22
N LYS A 79 -5.94 -10.93 2.36
CA LYS A 79 -6.35 -11.90 1.34
C LYS A 79 -6.67 -11.25 0.01
N HIS A 80 -7.33 -10.10 0.05
CA HIS A 80 -7.69 -9.38 -1.16
C HIS A 80 -6.47 -8.85 -1.90
N ILE A 81 -5.53 -8.24 -1.15
CA ILE A 81 -4.31 -7.71 -1.77
C ILE A 81 -3.45 -8.83 -2.37
N ALA A 82 -3.46 -10.01 -1.76
CA ALA A 82 -2.72 -11.16 -2.25
C ALA A 82 -3.24 -11.67 -3.60
N GLU A 83 -4.49 -11.36 -3.93
CA GLU A 83 -5.09 -11.74 -5.21
C GLU A 83 -4.68 -10.81 -6.37
N VAL A 84 -4.29 -9.58 -6.05
CA VAL A 84 -4.01 -8.56 -7.07
C VAL A 84 -2.54 -8.17 -7.17
N LEU A 85 -1.75 -8.43 -6.13
CA LEU A 85 -0.32 -8.14 -6.09
C LEU A 85 0.46 -9.35 -5.58
N ASP A 86 1.67 -9.50 -6.07
CA ASP A 86 2.54 -10.62 -5.68
C ASP A 86 3.34 -10.27 -4.42
N TYR A 87 2.92 -10.82 -3.30
CA TYR A 87 3.62 -10.73 -2.02
C TYR A 87 4.33 -12.03 -1.64
N SER A 88 4.57 -12.91 -2.62
CA SER A 88 5.27 -14.16 -2.37
C SER A 88 6.74 -13.92 -2.01
N VAL A 89 7.26 -14.76 -1.14
CA VAL A 89 8.65 -14.69 -0.68
C VAL A 89 9.39 -15.97 -1.04
N ASP A 90 10.71 -15.85 -1.19
CA ASP A 90 11.58 -16.98 -1.42
C ASP A 90 11.96 -17.68 -0.09
N GLY A 91 12.84 -18.67 -0.16
CA GLY A 91 13.26 -19.40 1.03
C GLY A 91 14.04 -18.57 2.06
N ARG A 92 14.47 -17.37 1.68
CA ARG A 92 15.15 -16.43 2.58
C ARG A 92 14.21 -15.36 3.13
N GLY A 93 12.91 -15.42 2.77
CA GLY A 93 11.94 -14.41 3.18
C GLY A 93 12.00 -13.11 2.39
N ILE A 94 12.65 -13.13 1.23
CA ILE A 94 12.76 -11.96 0.36
C ILE A 94 11.65 -12.01 -0.69
N TYR A 95 10.97 -10.88 -0.92
CA TYR A 95 9.93 -10.80 -1.93
C TYR A 95 10.47 -11.13 -3.31
N ARG A 96 9.73 -11.96 -4.06
CA ARG A 96 10.12 -12.40 -5.41
C ARG A 96 9.90 -11.34 -6.47
N SER A 97 9.00 -10.39 -6.22
CA SER A 97 8.68 -9.32 -7.18
C SER A 97 8.76 -7.96 -6.52
N ASP A 98 8.64 -6.91 -7.34
CA ASP A 98 8.59 -5.53 -6.88
C ASP A 98 7.18 -5.06 -6.53
N ASP A 99 6.19 -5.92 -6.64
CA ASP A 99 4.78 -5.58 -6.40
C ASP A 99 4.51 -4.94 -5.02
N PRO A 100 5.16 -5.39 -3.93
CA PRO A 100 4.96 -4.71 -2.64
C PRO A 100 5.29 -3.23 -2.66
N ASN A 101 6.27 -2.81 -3.46
CA ASN A 101 6.63 -1.39 -3.59
C ASN A 101 5.64 -0.62 -4.46
N LYS A 102 4.98 -1.29 -5.40
CA LYS A 102 4.01 -0.65 -6.30
C LYS A 102 2.78 -0.13 -5.59
N LEU A 103 2.45 -0.69 -4.43
CA LEU A 103 1.29 -0.24 -3.67
C LEU A 103 1.41 1.23 -3.25
N GLY A 104 2.57 1.59 -2.69
CA GLY A 104 2.83 2.98 -2.32
C GLY A 104 2.80 3.91 -3.53
N GLU A 105 3.36 3.48 -4.66
CA GLU A 105 3.35 4.25 -5.90
C GLU A 105 1.93 4.49 -6.41
N ARG A 106 1.08 3.47 -6.39
CA ARG A 106 -0.32 3.62 -6.81
C ARG A 106 -1.08 4.60 -5.93
N LEU A 107 -0.84 4.55 -4.63
CA LEU A 107 -1.46 5.49 -3.70
C LEU A 107 -0.99 6.92 -3.91
N THR A 108 0.32 7.12 -4.09
CA THR A 108 0.89 8.44 -4.37
C THR A 108 0.36 9.01 -5.68
N ASN A 109 0.25 8.18 -6.71
CA ASN A 109 -0.29 8.61 -8.00
C ASN A 109 -1.76 9.04 -7.89
N ALA A 110 -2.56 8.29 -7.14
CA ALA A 110 -3.96 8.65 -6.89
C ALA A 110 -4.06 9.95 -6.09
N ALA A 111 -3.19 10.12 -5.10
CA ALA A 111 -3.11 11.37 -4.33
C ALA A 111 -2.72 12.55 -5.20
N GLN A 112 -1.81 12.38 -6.15
CA GLN A 112 -1.39 13.43 -7.07
C GLN A 112 -2.54 13.88 -7.96
N ILE A 113 -3.35 12.95 -8.46
CA ILE A 113 -4.51 13.28 -9.28
C ILE A 113 -5.48 14.18 -8.51
N ALA A 114 -5.78 13.81 -7.27
CA ALA A 114 -6.67 14.62 -6.42
C ALA A 114 -6.06 15.98 -6.07
N ALA A 115 -4.76 16.01 -5.76
CA ALA A 115 -4.06 17.26 -5.45
C ALA A 115 -4.02 18.19 -6.65
N ARG A 116 -3.78 17.67 -7.85
CA ARG A 116 -3.77 18.44 -9.09
C ARG A 116 -5.13 19.07 -9.34
N ALA A 117 -6.20 18.30 -9.22
CA ALA A 117 -7.55 18.77 -9.43
C ALA A 117 -7.89 19.94 -8.50
N PHE A 118 -7.49 19.83 -7.23
CA PHE A 118 -7.69 20.91 -6.26
C PHE A 118 -6.84 22.14 -6.58
N THR A 119 -5.56 21.92 -6.89
CA THR A 119 -4.61 23.01 -7.16
C THR A 119 -5.02 23.83 -8.37
N GLN A 120 -5.51 23.20 -9.43
CA GLN A 120 -5.94 23.87 -10.65
C GLN A 120 -7.19 24.74 -10.48
N GLN A 121 -7.93 24.54 -9.40
CA GLN A 121 -9.15 25.32 -9.09
C GLN A 121 -8.91 26.50 -8.17
N HIS A 122 -7.70 26.67 -7.64
CA HIS A 122 -7.38 27.70 -6.65
C HIS A 122 -6.16 28.52 -7.08
N VAL A 123 -6.15 29.80 -6.69
CA VAL A 123 -4.96 30.63 -6.86
C VAL A 123 -3.95 30.33 -5.75
N LEU A 124 -2.67 30.63 -6.01
CA LEU A 124 -1.60 30.27 -5.07
C LEU A 124 -1.84 30.86 -3.68
N LYS A 125 -2.30 32.10 -3.60
CA LYS A 125 -2.59 32.76 -2.31
C LYS A 125 -3.61 31.94 -1.48
N ASP A 126 -4.65 31.44 -2.12
CA ASP A 126 -5.68 30.65 -1.45
C ASP A 126 -5.15 29.28 -1.02
N LEU A 127 -4.29 28.66 -1.82
CA LEU A 127 -3.67 27.38 -1.47
C LEU A 127 -2.86 27.48 -0.19
N LEU A 128 -2.13 28.56 0.01
CA LEU A 128 -1.29 28.75 1.18
C LEU A 128 -2.10 28.81 2.49
N VAL A 129 -3.37 29.22 2.41
CA VAL A 129 -4.24 29.31 3.60
C VAL A 129 -5.26 28.16 3.67
N LYS A 130 -5.41 27.36 2.60
CA LYS A 130 -6.39 26.26 2.53
C LYS A 130 -5.72 24.89 2.55
N THR A 131 -4.61 24.76 3.26
CA THR A 131 -3.88 23.49 3.34
C THR A 131 -4.77 22.35 3.87
N ASP A 132 -5.56 22.62 4.90
CA ASP A 132 -6.46 21.61 5.48
C ASP A 132 -7.53 21.15 4.47
N ALA A 133 -8.04 22.08 3.64
CA ALA A 133 -9.00 21.75 2.59
C ALA A 133 -8.34 20.86 1.52
N LEU A 134 -7.10 21.15 1.14
CA LEU A 134 -6.33 20.32 0.21
C LEU A 134 -6.17 18.90 0.75
N VAL A 135 -5.78 18.76 2.00
CA VAL A 135 -5.61 17.46 2.65
C VAL A 135 -6.93 16.69 2.63
N ALA A 136 -8.03 17.34 2.99
CA ALA A 136 -9.36 16.72 3.00
C ALA A 136 -9.76 16.22 1.60
N GLU A 137 -9.49 17.01 0.56
CA GLU A 137 -9.80 16.63 -0.82
C GLU A 137 -8.94 15.45 -1.30
N VAL A 138 -7.66 15.43 -0.95
CA VAL A 138 -6.77 14.31 -1.30
C VAL A 138 -7.25 13.04 -0.62
N LEU A 139 -7.57 13.09 0.67
CA LEU A 139 -8.06 11.92 1.40
C LEU A 139 -9.40 11.43 0.84
N ALA A 140 -10.31 12.35 0.52
CA ALA A 140 -11.61 11.98 -0.07
C ALA A 140 -11.42 11.33 -1.43
N GLY A 141 -10.52 11.87 -2.26
CA GLY A 141 -10.18 11.30 -3.56
C GLY A 141 -9.60 9.90 -3.46
N LEU A 142 -8.73 9.67 -2.50
CA LEU A 142 -8.14 8.35 -2.26
C LEU A 142 -9.20 7.34 -1.81
N LYS A 143 -10.12 7.73 -0.93
CA LYS A 143 -11.18 6.84 -0.46
C LYS A 143 -12.18 6.48 -1.56
N GLN A 144 -12.37 7.36 -2.54
CA GLN A 144 -13.28 7.13 -3.66
C GLN A 144 -12.60 6.43 -4.84
N SER A 145 -11.28 6.28 -4.80
CA SER A 145 -10.53 5.62 -5.87
C SER A 145 -10.84 4.13 -5.88
N GLU A 146 -11.29 3.63 -7.03
CA GLU A 146 -11.51 2.20 -7.22
C GLU A 146 -10.26 1.39 -6.94
N SER A 147 -9.09 1.92 -7.33
CA SER A 147 -7.81 1.25 -7.10
C SER A 147 -7.54 1.03 -5.61
N VAL A 148 -7.88 2.00 -4.77
CA VAL A 148 -7.69 1.90 -3.33
C VAL A 148 -8.67 0.90 -2.71
N ASP A 149 -9.94 0.98 -3.11
CA ASP A 149 -10.98 0.04 -2.61
C ASP A 149 -10.65 -1.39 -3.01
N MET A 150 -10.25 -1.60 -4.25
CA MET A 150 -9.88 -2.93 -4.77
C MET A 150 -8.68 -3.52 -4.04
N LEU A 151 -7.81 -2.69 -3.50
CA LEU A 151 -6.62 -3.17 -2.79
C LEU A 151 -6.86 -3.47 -1.31
N GLY A 152 -8.07 -3.18 -0.80
CA GLY A 152 -8.40 -3.47 0.60
C GLY A 152 -7.56 -2.66 1.58
N LEU A 153 -7.35 -1.39 1.30
CA LEU A 153 -6.52 -0.51 2.11
C LEU A 153 -7.34 0.31 3.10
N GLY A 154 -6.69 0.70 4.18
CA GLY A 154 -7.17 1.74 5.06
C GLY A 154 -6.25 2.95 4.97
N ILE A 155 -6.81 4.11 4.67
CA ILE A 155 -6.06 5.37 4.66
C ILE A 155 -6.17 5.99 6.03
N LEU A 156 -5.03 6.21 6.70
CA LEU A 156 -5.01 6.69 8.08
C LEU A 156 -4.85 8.21 8.18
N GLY A 157 -4.31 8.84 7.15
CA GLY A 157 -4.08 10.27 7.16
C GLY A 157 -2.98 10.69 6.20
N HIS A 158 -2.53 11.90 6.36
CA HIS A 158 -1.52 12.50 5.49
C HIS A 158 -0.20 12.67 6.20
#